data_039cfaeb2cb87f617ca2f1f0c890dc4e
#
_entry.id   039cfaeb2cb87f617ca2f1f0c890dc4e
#
_cell.length_a   1.000
_cell.length_b   1.000
_cell.length_c   1.000
_cell.angle_alpha   90.00
_cell.angle_beta   90.00
_cell.angle_gamma   90.00
#
_symmetry.space_group_name_H-M   'P 1'
#
loop_
_entity.id
_entity.type
_entity.pdbx_description
1 polymer ?
#
loop_
_entity_poly.entity_id
_entity_poly.type
_entity_poly.pdbx_seq_one_letter_code
_entity_poly.pdbx_strand_id
1 'polypeptide(L)'
;MISKSRWKLLAMLALFLAVMVWYSISREDRYIELFYFPAPGKREPCLQGEAEKMVSKLFGNYSREQPFFLQLKDYFWVKTPSLYELPYGTKGSEDLLLRVLAITSYSIPESIQSLKCRRCVVVGNGHRLRNSSLGEAINKYDVVIRLNSAPVAGYEQDVGSKTTMRLFYPESAHFNPKVEDNPDTLLVLVAFKAMDFHWIESILSDKKRVRKGFWKQPPLIWDVNPKQIRILNPFYMEIAADKLLSLPIQQPHKIKQKPTTGLLAITLALHLCDLVHIAGFGYPDAHQKKQSIHYYEYITLKSMMHLQLLQH
;
A
#
# COMPACT_ATOMS: atom_id res chain seq x y z
N MET A 1 14.50 -12.19 -63.45
CA MET A 1 13.03 -12.12 -63.21
C MET A 1 12.72 -12.94 -61.97
N ILE A 2 12.29 -12.29 -60.89
CA ILE A 2 11.89 -12.98 -59.66
C ILE A 2 10.50 -13.58 -59.92
N SER A 3 10.32 -14.88 -59.64
CA SER A 3 9.07 -15.58 -59.91
C SER A 3 7.91 -14.97 -59.09
N LYS A 4 6.69 -14.91 -59.67
CA LYS A 4 5.47 -14.41 -59.03
C LYS A 4 5.23 -15.03 -57.62
N SER A 5 5.72 -16.23 -57.38
CA SER A 5 5.65 -16.92 -56.09
C SER A 5 6.55 -16.26 -55.01
N ARG A 6 7.74 -15.80 -55.40
CA ARG A 6 8.67 -15.13 -54.43
C ARG A 6 8.16 -13.74 -54.04
N TRP A 7 7.47 -13.02 -54.92
CA TRP A 7 6.82 -11.75 -54.61
C TRP A 7 5.68 -11.93 -53.60
N LYS A 8 4.89 -12.98 -53.73
CA LYS A 8 3.84 -13.30 -52.73
C LYS A 8 4.44 -13.61 -51.37
N LEU A 9 5.56 -14.34 -51.32
CA LEU A 9 6.24 -14.66 -50.05
C LEU A 9 6.82 -13.40 -49.38
N LEU A 10 7.43 -12.51 -50.13
CA LEU A 10 7.96 -11.24 -49.64
C LEU A 10 6.84 -10.31 -49.14
N ALA A 11 5.70 -10.27 -49.85
CA ALA A 11 4.55 -9.48 -49.40
C ALA A 11 3.94 -10.01 -48.08
N MET A 12 3.84 -11.34 -47.95
CA MET A 12 3.38 -11.94 -46.71
C MET A 12 4.35 -11.70 -45.51
N LEU A 13 5.65 -11.78 -45.77
CA LEU A 13 6.67 -11.49 -44.78
C LEU A 13 6.63 -10.02 -44.32
N ALA A 14 6.48 -9.09 -45.27
CA ALA A 14 6.34 -7.67 -45.00
C ALA A 14 5.06 -7.37 -44.19
N LEU A 15 3.94 -8.00 -44.54
CA LEU A 15 2.68 -7.88 -43.78
C LEU A 15 2.82 -8.43 -42.37
N PHE A 16 3.45 -9.58 -42.20
CA PHE A 16 3.71 -10.18 -40.88
C PHE A 16 4.58 -9.28 -40.01
N LEU A 17 5.66 -8.72 -40.59
CA LEU A 17 6.52 -7.77 -39.85
C LEU A 17 5.77 -6.49 -39.50
N ALA A 18 4.93 -5.95 -40.39
CA ALA A 18 4.10 -4.78 -40.11
C ALA A 18 3.10 -5.05 -38.94
N VAL A 19 2.46 -6.23 -38.97
CA VAL A 19 1.55 -6.66 -37.87
C VAL A 19 2.30 -6.83 -36.55
N MET A 20 3.51 -7.41 -36.57
CA MET A 20 4.34 -7.57 -35.39
C MET A 20 4.80 -6.23 -34.81
N VAL A 21 5.21 -5.29 -35.69
CA VAL A 21 5.58 -3.91 -35.26
C VAL A 21 4.35 -3.19 -34.70
N TRP A 22 3.22 -3.25 -35.38
CA TRP A 22 1.96 -2.66 -34.89
C TRP A 22 1.52 -3.27 -33.58
N TYR A 23 1.64 -4.59 -33.40
CA TYR A 23 1.33 -5.29 -32.13
C TYR A 23 2.28 -4.88 -31.02
N SER A 24 3.59 -4.71 -31.31
CA SER A 24 4.57 -4.24 -30.34
C SER A 24 4.28 -2.82 -29.88
N ILE A 25 4.01 -1.90 -30.81
CA ILE A 25 3.65 -0.51 -30.52
C ILE A 25 2.34 -0.45 -29.72
N SER A 26 1.30 -1.15 -30.15
CA SER A 26 0.01 -1.20 -29.43
C SER A 26 0.11 -1.86 -28.04
N ARG A 27 1.13 -2.67 -27.81
CA ARG A 27 1.41 -3.26 -26.50
C ARG A 27 2.15 -2.30 -25.57
N GLU A 28 3.07 -1.50 -26.13
CA GLU A 28 3.75 -0.43 -25.38
C GLU A 28 2.76 0.66 -24.96
N ASP A 29 1.86 1.10 -25.84
CA ASP A 29 0.85 2.10 -25.51
C ASP A 29 -0.08 1.65 -24.38
N ARG A 30 -0.46 0.36 -24.33
CA ARG A 30 -1.26 -0.18 -23.20
C ARG A 30 -0.48 -0.28 -21.90
N TYR A 31 0.84 -0.43 -21.95
CA TYR A 31 1.70 -0.38 -20.76
C TYR A 31 1.89 1.06 -20.27
N ILE A 32 1.89 2.04 -21.14
CA ILE A 32 2.02 3.46 -20.80
C ILE A 32 0.75 3.98 -20.12
N GLU A 33 -0.45 3.57 -20.54
CA GLU A 33 -1.71 3.95 -19.88
C GLU A 33 -1.84 3.44 -18.43
N LEU A 34 -1.20 2.33 -18.07
CA LEU A 34 -1.18 1.82 -16.71
C LEU A 34 -0.26 2.63 -15.75
N PHE A 35 0.58 3.51 -16.28
CA PHE A 35 1.55 4.31 -15.54
C PHE A 35 1.48 5.80 -15.90
N TYR A 36 0.30 6.31 -16.25
CA TYR A 36 0.12 7.71 -16.54
C TYR A 36 0.29 8.55 -15.27
N PHE A 37 1.49 9.11 -15.11
CA PHE A 37 1.68 10.27 -14.26
C PHE A 37 1.41 11.51 -15.11
N PRO A 38 0.55 12.43 -14.65
CA PRO A 38 0.29 13.66 -15.39
C PRO A 38 1.61 14.39 -15.64
N ALA A 39 1.78 14.87 -16.87
CA ALA A 39 2.98 15.60 -17.27
C ALA A 39 3.31 16.73 -16.28
N PRO A 40 4.60 16.98 -15.96
CA PRO A 40 4.98 18.05 -15.05
C PRO A 40 4.45 19.37 -15.58
N GLY A 41 3.49 19.99 -14.85
CA GLY A 41 2.95 21.32 -15.15
C GLY A 41 1.42 21.41 -15.28
N LYS A 42 0.69 20.36 -15.64
CA LYS A 42 -0.78 20.39 -15.60
C LYS A 42 -1.27 19.67 -14.34
N ARG A 43 -1.88 20.42 -13.44
CA ARG A 43 -2.71 19.83 -12.38
C ARG A 43 -3.93 19.22 -13.05
N GLU A 44 -4.10 17.91 -12.96
CA GLU A 44 -5.38 17.29 -13.33
C GLU A 44 -6.50 17.92 -12.49
N PRO A 45 -7.65 18.22 -13.13
CA PRO A 45 -8.80 18.69 -12.39
C PRO A 45 -9.21 17.60 -11.39
N CYS A 46 -9.23 17.93 -10.12
CA CYS A 46 -9.71 17.04 -9.08
C CYS A 46 -11.23 17.06 -9.10
N LEU A 47 -11.83 16.01 -9.65
CA LEU A 47 -13.27 15.82 -9.65
C LEU A 47 -13.68 15.16 -8.33
N GLN A 48 -14.41 15.89 -7.51
CA GLN A 48 -14.93 15.39 -6.25
C GLN A 48 -15.79 14.13 -6.50
N GLY A 49 -15.52 13.06 -5.75
CA GLY A 49 -16.27 11.80 -5.82
C GLY A 49 -15.90 10.87 -6.98
N GLU A 50 -14.79 11.08 -7.70
CA GLU A 50 -14.35 10.17 -8.78
C GLU A 50 -13.94 8.81 -8.22
N ALA A 51 -13.13 8.79 -7.17
CA ALA A 51 -12.76 7.54 -6.48
C ALA A 51 -13.99 6.85 -5.87
N GLU A 52 -14.98 7.61 -5.39
CA GLU A 52 -16.22 7.05 -4.86
C GLU A 52 -17.04 6.31 -5.91
N LYS A 53 -17.14 6.85 -7.12
CA LYS A 53 -17.79 6.16 -8.25
C LYS A 53 -17.06 4.86 -8.60
N MET A 54 -15.73 4.86 -8.55
CA MET A 54 -14.91 3.67 -8.79
C MET A 54 -15.11 2.63 -7.68
N VAL A 55 -15.11 3.06 -6.42
CA VAL A 55 -15.35 2.22 -5.24
C VAL A 55 -16.74 1.58 -5.31
N SER A 56 -17.77 2.33 -5.67
CA SER A 56 -19.14 1.81 -5.80
C SER A 56 -19.24 0.72 -6.87
N LYS A 57 -18.47 0.82 -7.96
CA LYS A 57 -18.40 -0.22 -8.99
C LYS A 57 -17.65 -1.46 -8.52
N LEU A 58 -16.57 -1.29 -7.76
CA LEU A 58 -15.72 -2.40 -7.29
C LEU A 58 -16.31 -3.13 -6.09
N PHE A 59 -16.94 -2.42 -5.17
CA PHE A 59 -17.34 -2.94 -3.86
C PHE A 59 -18.87 -3.09 -3.70
N GLY A 60 -19.67 -2.66 -4.69
CA GLY A 60 -21.12 -2.69 -4.60
C GLY A 60 -21.68 -1.70 -3.58
N ASN A 61 -22.69 -2.08 -2.82
CA ASN A 61 -23.34 -1.26 -1.78
C ASN A 61 -22.40 -1.03 -0.59
N TYR A 62 -21.36 -0.24 -0.81
CA TYR A 62 -20.33 0.03 0.16
C TYR A 62 -20.53 1.43 0.75
N SER A 63 -20.55 1.54 2.09
CA SER A 63 -20.61 2.83 2.80
C SER A 63 -19.21 3.32 3.14
N ARG A 64 -18.90 4.58 2.80
CA ARG A 64 -17.69 5.29 3.21
C ARG A 64 -17.74 5.81 4.66
N GLU A 65 -18.78 5.48 5.42
CA GLU A 65 -19.01 6.01 6.77
C GLU A 65 -18.10 5.33 7.84
N GLN A 66 -17.44 4.24 7.50
CA GLN A 66 -16.57 3.53 8.43
C GLN A 66 -15.36 4.39 8.79
N PRO A 67 -15.03 4.53 10.09
CA PRO A 67 -13.87 5.27 10.51
C PRO A 67 -12.59 4.63 9.97
N PHE A 68 -11.65 5.46 9.49
CA PHE A 68 -10.36 4.97 8.97
C PHE A 68 -9.50 4.37 10.06
N PHE A 69 -9.48 5.02 11.21
CA PHE A 69 -8.68 4.64 12.35
C PHE A 69 -9.58 4.35 13.54
N LEU A 70 -9.23 3.32 14.29
CA LEU A 70 -9.91 3.01 15.52
C LEU A 70 -9.62 4.09 16.57
N GLN A 71 -10.65 4.59 17.22
CA GLN A 71 -10.57 5.56 18.28
C GLN A 71 -11.30 5.02 19.52
N LEU A 72 -10.88 5.50 20.70
CA LEU A 72 -11.47 5.07 21.96
C LEU A 72 -12.98 5.33 22.02
N LYS A 73 -13.43 6.46 21.50
CA LYS A 73 -14.87 6.82 21.43
C LYS A 73 -15.69 5.81 20.63
N ASP A 74 -15.13 5.30 19.52
CA ASP A 74 -15.81 4.34 18.63
C ASP A 74 -15.92 2.97 19.30
N TYR A 75 -14.98 2.66 20.18
CA TYR A 75 -14.90 1.37 20.85
C TYR A 75 -15.86 1.23 22.02
N PHE A 76 -16.01 2.24 22.83
CA PHE A 76 -16.94 2.22 23.99
C PHE A 76 -18.41 2.10 23.58
N TRP A 77 -18.75 2.54 22.37
CA TRP A 77 -20.14 2.56 21.89
C TRP A 77 -20.47 1.40 20.94
N VAL A 78 -19.50 0.57 20.57
CA VAL A 78 -19.74 -0.64 19.76
C VAL A 78 -20.45 -1.66 20.63
N LYS A 79 -21.77 -1.70 20.53
CA LYS A 79 -22.62 -2.66 21.26
C LYS A 79 -22.47 -4.11 20.77
N THR A 80 -21.91 -4.30 19.58
CA THR A 80 -21.71 -5.62 18.97
C THR A 80 -20.21 -5.92 18.92
N PRO A 81 -19.73 -6.98 19.60
CA PRO A 81 -18.34 -7.39 19.48
C PRO A 81 -18.04 -7.80 18.02
N SER A 82 -16.79 -7.59 17.59
CA SER A 82 -16.34 -8.04 16.27
C SER A 82 -16.60 -9.55 16.10
N LEU A 83 -17.08 -9.93 14.92
CA LEU A 83 -17.32 -11.34 14.59
C LEU A 83 -16.02 -12.11 14.36
N TYR A 84 -14.98 -11.41 13.92
CA TYR A 84 -13.71 -11.97 13.50
C TYR A 84 -12.56 -11.58 14.42
N GLU A 85 -11.57 -12.47 14.51
CA GLU A 85 -10.26 -12.17 15.08
C GLU A 85 -9.42 -11.34 14.10
N LEU A 86 -8.29 -10.81 14.58
CA LEU A 86 -7.30 -10.20 13.70
C LEU A 86 -6.84 -11.18 12.60
N PRO A 87 -6.65 -10.69 11.39
CA PRO A 87 -6.62 -9.29 10.98
C PRO A 87 -7.96 -8.72 10.52
N TYR A 88 -9.04 -9.46 10.51
CA TYR A 88 -10.34 -9.05 9.93
C TYR A 88 -11.30 -8.43 10.96
N GLY A 89 -10.96 -8.49 12.22
CA GLY A 89 -11.74 -7.92 13.31
C GLY A 89 -10.89 -7.82 14.57
N THR A 90 -11.52 -7.57 15.71
CA THR A 90 -10.84 -7.34 17.00
C THR A 90 -11.16 -8.38 18.06
N LYS A 91 -11.93 -9.43 17.71
CA LYS A 91 -12.36 -10.46 18.64
C LYS A 91 -11.18 -11.09 19.39
N GLY A 92 -11.28 -11.14 20.72
CA GLY A 92 -10.23 -11.69 21.58
C GLY A 92 -9.00 -10.80 21.79
N SER A 93 -9.01 -9.56 21.25
CA SER A 93 -7.92 -8.59 21.41
C SER A 93 -8.43 -7.26 21.99
N GLU A 94 -9.66 -7.23 22.47
CA GLU A 94 -10.37 -6.01 22.86
C GLU A 94 -9.67 -5.24 23.99
N ASP A 95 -9.34 -5.91 25.09
CA ASP A 95 -8.68 -5.28 26.23
C ASP A 95 -7.31 -4.71 25.88
N LEU A 96 -6.59 -5.42 25.02
CA LEU A 96 -5.27 -5.00 24.56
C LEU A 96 -5.38 -3.78 23.63
N LEU A 97 -6.35 -3.83 22.72
CA LEU A 97 -6.66 -2.72 21.82
C LEU A 97 -7.08 -1.48 22.61
N LEU A 98 -7.93 -1.62 23.64
CA LEU A 98 -8.35 -0.51 24.50
C LEU A 98 -7.15 0.21 25.15
N ARG A 99 -6.18 -0.55 25.66
CA ARG A 99 -4.96 0.03 26.22
C ARG A 99 -4.13 0.79 25.20
N VAL A 100 -4.04 0.28 23.97
CA VAL A 100 -3.36 0.97 22.87
C VAL A 100 -4.11 2.24 22.48
N LEU A 101 -5.44 2.17 22.36
CA LEU A 101 -6.27 3.33 21.99
C LEU A 101 -6.27 4.42 23.06
N ALA A 102 -6.09 4.08 24.35
CA ALA A 102 -5.94 5.06 25.40
C ALA A 102 -4.73 6.00 25.19
N ILE A 103 -3.74 5.55 24.42
CA ILE A 103 -2.52 6.31 24.10
C ILE A 103 -2.59 6.95 22.71
N THR A 104 -3.31 6.32 21.75
CA THR A 104 -3.23 6.62 20.31
C THR A 104 -4.56 7.06 19.70
N SER A 105 -5.53 7.50 20.52
CA SER A 105 -6.90 7.82 20.08
C SER A 105 -7.00 9.17 19.37
N TYR A 106 -6.45 9.28 18.18
CA TYR A 106 -6.49 10.48 17.35
C TYR A 106 -7.20 10.21 16.01
N SER A 107 -7.91 11.23 15.54
CA SER A 107 -8.59 11.22 14.23
C SER A 107 -7.65 11.57 13.08
N ILE A 108 -8.22 11.73 11.87
CA ILE A 108 -7.54 12.34 10.74
C ILE A 108 -7.31 13.82 11.06
N PRO A 109 -6.11 14.37 10.79
CA PRO A 109 -5.83 15.79 10.98
C PRO A 109 -6.73 16.69 10.14
N GLU A 110 -7.08 17.85 10.68
CA GLU A 110 -7.89 18.87 10.01
C GLU A 110 -7.29 19.29 8.68
N SER A 111 -5.98 19.35 8.57
CA SER A 111 -5.24 19.64 7.32
C SER A 111 -5.57 18.71 6.16
N ILE A 112 -6.00 17.47 6.46
CA ILE A 112 -6.47 16.52 5.45
C ILE A 112 -8.00 16.58 5.33
N GLN A 113 -8.69 16.72 6.46
CA GLN A 113 -10.15 16.66 6.52
C GLN A 113 -10.81 17.87 5.83
N SER A 114 -10.21 19.05 5.93
CA SER A 114 -10.71 20.30 5.33
C SER A 114 -10.50 20.41 3.81
N LEU A 115 -9.73 19.51 3.20
CA LEU A 115 -9.50 19.54 1.75
C LEU A 115 -10.80 19.27 0.99
N LYS A 116 -11.17 20.18 0.09
CA LYS A 116 -12.37 20.05 -0.77
C LYS A 116 -12.23 18.87 -1.75
N CYS A 117 -11.05 18.63 -2.24
CA CYS A 117 -10.73 17.52 -3.10
C CYS A 117 -9.33 16.98 -2.74
N ARG A 118 -9.26 15.70 -2.37
CA ARG A 118 -8.05 15.03 -1.89
C ARG A 118 -7.43 14.24 -3.02
N ARG A 119 -6.27 14.71 -3.49
CA ARG A 119 -5.45 13.99 -4.46
C ARG A 119 -4.41 13.17 -3.73
N CYS A 120 -4.48 11.88 -3.88
CA CYS A 120 -3.63 10.94 -3.18
C CYS A 120 -2.74 10.18 -4.13
N VAL A 121 -1.53 9.87 -3.67
CA VAL A 121 -0.65 8.89 -4.31
C VAL A 121 -0.23 7.84 -3.31
N VAL A 122 -0.37 6.58 -3.70
CA VAL A 122 0.18 5.45 -2.94
C VAL A 122 1.51 5.08 -3.57
N VAL A 123 2.59 5.26 -2.82
CA VAL A 123 3.96 4.97 -3.26
C VAL A 123 4.34 3.58 -2.77
N GLY A 124 4.35 2.61 -3.68
CA GLY A 124 4.85 1.26 -3.44
C GLY A 124 6.37 1.22 -3.38
N ASN A 125 6.91 0.02 -3.25
CA ASN A 125 8.34 -0.20 -3.07
C ASN A 125 9.04 -0.73 -4.33
N GLY A 126 8.32 -0.85 -5.46
CA GLY A 126 8.79 -1.54 -6.65
C GLY A 126 10.02 -0.90 -7.30
N HIS A 127 10.85 -1.74 -7.89
CA HIS A 127 12.12 -1.37 -8.54
C HIS A 127 11.98 -0.28 -9.62
N ARG A 128 10.82 -0.15 -10.24
CA ARG A 128 10.55 0.83 -11.30
C ARG A 128 10.63 2.28 -10.82
N LEU A 129 10.60 2.52 -9.51
CA LEU A 129 10.85 3.86 -8.96
C LEU A 129 12.32 4.27 -9.07
N ARG A 130 13.24 3.31 -9.12
CA ARG A 130 14.67 3.62 -9.19
C ARG A 130 15.00 4.32 -10.51
N ASN A 131 15.61 5.48 -10.42
CA ASN A 131 15.95 6.37 -11.55
C ASN A 131 14.73 6.86 -12.35
N SER A 132 13.55 6.91 -11.72
CA SER A 132 12.31 7.35 -12.37
C SER A 132 12.17 8.88 -12.41
N SER A 133 12.88 9.59 -11.55
CA SER A 133 12.76 11.05 -11.36
C SER A 133 11.32 11.52 -11.06
N LEU A 134 10.51 10.68 -10.40
CA LEU A 134 9.11 10.97 -10.08
C LEU A 134 8.94 11.78 -8.79
N GLY A 135 10.01 12.06 -8.05
CA GLY A 135 9.94 12.68 -6.72
C GLY A 135 9.17 13.99 -6.69
N GLU A 136 9.46 14.90 -7.62
CA GLU A 136 8.75 16.17 -7.73
C GLU A 136 7.24 16.00 -8.04
N ALA A 137 6.89 15.03 -8.87
CA ALA A 137 5.51 14.73 -9.20
C ALA A 137 4.76 14.18 -7.96
N ILE A 138 5.40 13.29 -7.21
CA ILE A 138 4.86 12.71 -5.97
C ILE A 138 4.64 13.79 -4.91
N ASN A 139 5.58 14.74 -4.75
CA ASN A 139 5.46 15.82 -3.77
C ASN A 139 4.27 16.77 -4.01
N LYS A 140 3.71 16.80 -5.23
CA LYS A 140 2.56 17.66 -5.58
C LYS A 140 1.21 17.12 -5.12
N TYR A 141 1.14 15.88 -4.65
CA TYR A 141 -0.09 15.30 -4.12
C TYR A 141 -0.43 15.88 -2.74
N ASP A 142 -1.73 15.93 -2.44
CA ASP A 142 -2.21 16.43 -1.15
C ASP A 142 -1.87 15.40 -0.05
N VAL A 143 -2.05 14.12 -0.36
CA VAL A 143 -1.77 12.98 0.53
C VAL A 143 -0.82 12.01 -0.16
N VAL A 144 0.31 11.74 0.48
CA VAL A 144 1.31 10.75 0.03
C VAL A 144 1.36 9.61 1.04
N ILE A 145 0.99 8.41 0.59
CA ILE A 145 0.92 7.20 1.42
C ILE A 145 2.10 6.29 1.07
N ARG A 146 2.93 5.96 2.06
CA ARG A 146 4.10 5.08 1.90
C ARG A 146 3.94 3.78 2.68
N LEU A 147 4.81 2.81 2.41
CA LEU A 147 4.69 1.44 2.90
C LEU A 147 5.94 1.00 3.63
N ASN A 148 5.75 0.38 4.81
CA ASN A 148 6.77 -0.34 5.55
C ASN A 148 8.03 0.51 5.81
N SER A 149 9.19 -0.13 5.79
CA SER A 149 10.50 0.49 6.00
C SER A 149 11.15 1.06 4.73
N ALA A 150 10.37 1.26 3.67
CA ALA A 150 10.93 1.80 2.42
C ALA A 150 11.54 3.19 2.66
N PRO A 151 12.84 3.38 2.38
CA PRO A 151 13.53 4.63 2.67
C PRO A 151 13.10 5.75 1.74
N VAL A 152 13.08 6.96 2.28
CA VAL A 152 12.90 8.22 1.55
C VAL A 152 14.25 8.90 1.43
N ALA A 153 14.99 8.94 2.52
CA ALA A 153 16.32 9.56 2.57
C ALA A 153 17.27 8.91 1.56
N GLY A 154 17.84 9.72 0.69
CA GLY A 154 18.73 9.30 -0.39
C GLY A 154 18.03 8.82 -1.67
N TYR A 155 16.68 8.85 -1.70
CA TYR A 155 15.88 8.48 -2.88
C TYR A 155 14.87 9.56 -3.27
N GLU A 156 15.00 10.76 -2.72
CA GLU A 156 14.03 11.85 -2.86
C GLU A 156 13.75 12.22 -4.31
N GLN A 157 14.77 12.12 -5.18
CA GLN A 157 14.62 12.39 -6.60
C GLN A 157 13.62 11.44 -7.26
N ASP A 158 13.57 10.18 -6.82
CA ASP A 158 12.74 9.13 -7.42
C ASP A 158 11.40 8.96 -6.70
N VAL A 159 11.37 9.12 -5.38
CA VAL A 159 10.18 8.81 -4.57
C VAL A 159 9.59 10.02 -3.86
N GLY A 160 10.18 11.21 -4.00
CA GLY A 160 9.76 12.43 -3.31
C GLY A 160 10.10 12.40 -1.81
N SER A 161 10.00 13.55 -1.18
CA SER A 161 10.30 13.75 0.25
C SER A 161 9.06 13.82 1.14
N LYS A 162 7.89 14.11 0.55
CA LYS A 162 6.63 14.23 1.30
C LYS A 162 6.13 12.86 1.74
N THR A 163 5.74 12.75 3.01
CA THR A 163 5.03 11.59 3.57
C THR A 163 3.88 12.09 4.44
N THR A 164 2.64 11.79 4.05
CA THR A 164 1.46 12.13 4.86
C THR A 164 1.06 10.98 5.76
N MET A 165 1.15 9.76 5.24
CA MET A 165 0.87 8.52 5.97
C MET A 165 1.90 7.46 5.61
N ARG A 166 2.28 6.65 6.59
CA ARG A 166 3.07 5.43 6.38
C ARG A 166 2.36 4.25 7.03
N LEU A 167 1.94 3.28 6.21
CA LEU A 167 1.37 2.02 6.71
C LEU A 167 2.51 1.06 7.03
N PHE A 168 2.46 0.47 8.20
CA PHE A 168 3.47 -0.47 8.67
C PHE A 168 2.87 -1.54 9.59
N TYR A 169 3.61 -2.60 9.82
CA TYR A 169 3.36 -3.60 10.85
C TYR A 169 4.67 -3.85 11.63
N PRO A 170 4.64 -4.45 12.82
CA PRO A 170 5.81 -4.46 13.72
C PRO A 170 7.10 -4.91 13.05
N GLU A 171 7.09 -6.04 12.32
CA GLU A 171 8.27 -6.58 11.66
C GLU A 171 8.83 -5.69 10.54
N SER A 172 8.04 -4.71 10.05
CA SER A 172 8.45 -3.74 9.04
C SER A 172 8.83 -2.37 9.62
N ALA A 173 8.77 -2.18 10.94
CA ALA A 173 9.04 -0.89 11.60
C ALA A 173 10.54 -0.56 11.75
N HIS A 174 11.40 -1.15 10.92
CA HIS A 174 12.85 -0.91 10.92
C HIS A 174 13.21 0.36 10.12
N PHE A 175 12.71 1.50 10.55
CA PHE A 175 13.03 2.81 10.01
C PHE A 175 13.03 3.83 11.15
N ASN A 176 13.73 4.94 10.93
CA ASN A 176 13.72 6.07 11.85
C ASN A 176 12.72 7.14 11.33
N PRO A 177 11.56 7.31 11.96
CA PRO A 177 10.56 8.28 11.49
C PRO A 177 11.06 9.71 11.41
N LYS A 178 12.02 10.09 12.25
CA LYS A 178 12.62 11.44 12.23
C LYS A 178 13.48 11.70 10.98
N VAL A 179 13.93 10.64 10.31
CA VAL A 179 14.75 10.72 9.09
C VAL A 179 13.91 10.47 7.84
N GLU A 180 12.99 9.50 7.93
CA GLU A 180 12.26 8.97 6.78
C GLU A 180 10.89 9.62 6.56
N ASP A 181 10.38 10.37 7.56
CA ASP A 181 9.03 10.93 7.54
C ASP A 181 9.02 12.41 7.97
N ASN A 182 7.92 13.10 7.65
CA ASN A 182 7.69 14.45 8.12
C ASN A 182 7.20 14.43 9.59
N PRO A 183 7.36 15.52 10.36
CA PRO A 183 6.97 15.55 11.77
C PRO A 183 5.48 15.31 12.04
N ASP A 184 4.63 15.58 11.06
CA ASP A 184 3.17 15.41 11.11
C ASP A 184 2.69 14.14 10.38
N THR A 185 3.61 13.32 9.89
CA THR A 185 3.28 12.03 9.23
C THR A 185 2.50 11.13 10.17
N LEU A 186 1.40 10.58 9.68
CA LEU A 186 0.63 9.56 10.38
C LEU A 186 1.28 8.18 10.20
N LEU A 187 1.66 7.56 11.29
CA LEU A 187 2.21 6.21 11.33
C LEU A 187 1.08 5.23 11.59
N VAL A 188 0.60 4.56 10.55
CA VAL A 188 -0.61 3.74 10.57
C VAL A 188 -0.24 2.27 10.78
N LEU A 189 -0.51 1.76 11.98
CA LEU A 189 -0.30 0.35 12.31
C LEU A 189 -1.38 -0.52 11.65
N VAL A 190 -0.93 -1.48 10.87
CA VAL A 190 -1.74 -2.58 10.35
C VAL A 190 -1.53 -3.78 11.28
N ALA A 191 -2.53 -4.13 12.08
CA ALA A 191 -2.45 -5.24 13.00
C ALA A 191 -2.91 -6.56 12.35
N PHE A 192 -2.04 -7.56 12.32
CA PHE A 192 -2.33 -8.89 11.80
C PHE A 192 -2.63 -9.91 12.91
N LYS A 193 -2.20 -9.63 14.13
CA LYS A 193 -2.32 -10.51 15.31
C LYS A 193 -2.28 -9.70 16.60
N ALA A 194 -2.80 -10.24 17.69
CA ALA A 194 -2.82 -9.58 19.01
C ALA A 194 -1.42 -9.13 19.46
N MET A 195 -0.38 -9.88 19.11
CA MET A 195 1.01 -9.56 19.44
C MET A 195 1.48 -8.21 18.87
N ASP A 196 0.86 -7.73 17.78
CA ASP A 196 1.18 -6.43 17.17
C ASP A 196 0.74 -5.29 18.10
N PHE A 197 -0.39 -5.45 18.79
CA PHE A 197 -0.82 -4.50 19.83
C PHE A 197 0.07 -4.57 21.08
N HIS A 198 0.51 -5.77 21.48
CA HIS A 198 1.47 -5.90 22.58
C HIS A 198 2.78 -5.16 22.29
N TRP A 199 3.27 -5.30 21.07
CA TRP A 199 4.49 -4.62 20.68
C TRP A 199 4.34 -3.09 20.74
N ILE A 200 3.31 -2.53 20.09
CA ILE A 200 3.13 -1.08 20.07
C ILE A 200 2.84 -0.52 21.47
N GLU A 201 2.05 -1.20 22.29
CA GLU A 201 1.83 -0.85 23.68
C GLU A 201 3.16 -0.79 24.45
N SER A 202 4.02 -1.81 24.29
CA SER A 202 5.31 -1.86 24.98
C SER A 202 6.26 -0.74 24.53
N ILE A 203 6.22 -0.35 23.27
CA ILE A 203 7.00 0.77 22.73
C ILE A 203 6.52 2.11 23.33
N LEU A 204 5.21 2.35 23.31
CA LEU A 204 4.64 3.65 23.70
C LEU A 204 4.54 3.85 25.20
N SER A 205 4.47 2.78 26.01
CA SER A 205 4.31 2.84 27.48
C SER A 205 5.57 2.48 28.24
N ASP A 206 6.69 2.34 27.58
CA ASP A 206 7.98 1.91 28.16
C ASP A 206 7.91 0.63 29.00
N LYS A 207 7.03 -0.31 28.59
CA LYS A 207 6.87 -1.61 29.22
C LYS A 207 7.95 -2.61 28.76
N LYS A 208 7.99 -3.77 29.41
CA LYS A 208 8.88 -4.87 29.02
C LYS A 208 8.72 -5.21 27.54
N ARG A 209 9.83 -5.20 26.79
CA ARG A 209 9.85 -5.39 25.35
C ARG A 209 9.44 -6.80 24.92
N VAL A 210 8.61 -6.89 23.90
CA VAL A 210 8.14 -8.16 23.34
C VAL A 210 9.16 -8.70 22.35
N ARG A 211 9.62 -9.94 22.57
CA ARG A 211 10.69 -10.58 21.76
C ARG A 211 10.24 -11.80 20.98
N LYS A 212 9.04 -12.33 21.23
CA LYS A 212 8.54 -13.57 20.60
C LYS A 212 7.21 -13.31 19.90
N GLY A 213 6.84 -14.19 18.98
CA GLY A 213 5.58 -14.10 18.24
C GLY A 213 5.67 -13.30 16.94
N PHE A 214 6.88 -13.08 16.42
CA PHE A 214 7.16 -12.40 15.16
C PHE A 214 8.03 -13.28 14.26
N TRP A 215 7.80 -13.23 12.97
CA TRP A 215 8.63 -13.92 11.99
C TRP A 215 10.00 -13.22 11.79
N LYS A 216 10.03 -11.92 12.01
CA LYS A 216 11.23 -11.08 12.11
C LYS A 216 11.09 -10.22 13.35
N GLN A 217 12.13 -10.17 14.19
CA GLN A 217 12.10 -9.35 15.40
C GLN A 217 11.83 -7.89 15.06
N PRO A 218 10.75 -7.28 15.55
CA PRO A 218 10.54 -5.84 15.39
C PRO A 218 11.52 -5.04 16.25
N PRO A 219 11.68 -3.73 16.00
CA PRO A 219 12.52 -2.88 16.83
C PRO A 219 12.11 -2.98 18.30
N LEU A 220 13.09 -3.11 19.19
CA LEU A 220 12.86 -3.09 20.63
C LEU A 220 12.81 -1.67 21.20
N ILE A 221 13.37 -0.72 20.47
CA ILE A 221 13.33 0.71 20.76
C ILE A 221 12.93 1.39 19.46
N TRP A 222 11.91 2.22 19.54
CA TRP A 222 11.42 2.98 18.38
C TRP A 222 11.00 4.37 18.87
N ASP A 223 11.75 5.39 18.46
CA ASP A 223 11.54 6.77 18.90
C ASP A 223 10.45 7.42 18.03
N VAL A 224 9.21 7.32 18.51
CA VAL A 224 8.02 7.84 17.85
C VAL A 224 7.17 8.67 18.79
N ASN A 225 6.50 9.68 18.23
CA ASN A 225 5.52 10.44 18.98
C ASN A 225 4.17 9.67 18.98
N PRO A 226 3.59 9.32 20.12
CA PRO A 226 2.29 8.64 20.19
C PRO A 226 1.18 9.36 19.41
N LYS A 227 1.25 10.69 19.30
CA LYS A 227 0.28 11.50 18.52
C LYS A 227 0.31 11.20 17.00
N GLN A 228 1.40 10.63 16.48
CA GLN A 228 1.50 10.22 15.08
C GLN A 228 0.90 8.83 14.84
N ILE A 229 0.78 7.99 15.87
CA ILE A 229 0.31 6.62 15.73
C ILE A 229 -1.19 6.57 15.47
N ARG A 230 -1.58 5.75 14.50
CA ARG A 230 -2.97 5.41 14.18
C ARG A 230 -3.10 3.89 14.11
N ILE A 231 -4.25 3.38 14.50
CA ILE A 231 -4.57 1.96 14.36
C ILE A 231 -5.56 1.83 13.21
N LEU A 232 -5.14 1.17 12.13
CA LEU A 232 -6.02 0.95 10.97
C LEU A 232 -7.23 0.12 11.41
N ASN A 233 -8.42 0.56 11.02
CA ASN A 233 -9.63 -0.22 11.24
C ASN A 233 -9.54 -1.56 10.46
N PRO A 234 -9.68 -2.73 11.11
CA PRO A 234 -9.66 -4.05 10.48
C PRO A 234 -10.68 -4.20 9.34
N PHE A 235 -11.72 -3.39 9.32
CA PHE A 235 -12.68 -3.31 8.23
C PHE A 235 -12.01 -3.16 6.85
N TYR A 236 -10.91 -2.39 6.74
CA TYR A 236 -10.19 -2.23 5.48
C TYR A 236 -9.44 -3.49 5.06
N MET A 237 -9.02 -4.31 6.03
CA MET A 237 -8.46 -5.64 5.76
C MET A 237 -9.55 -6.59 5.24
N GLU A 238 -10.73 -6.57 5.87
CA GLU A 238 -11.89 -7.37 5.46
C GLU A 238 -12.32 -7.02 4.04
N ILE A 239 -12.51 -5.73 3.74
CA ILE A 239 -12.90 -5.27 2.40
C ILE A 239 -11.85 -5.64 1.35
N ALA A 240 -10.58 -5.45 1.62
CA ALA A 240 -9.53 -5.82 0.67
C ALA A 240 -9.50 -7.34 0.41
N ALA A 241 -9.72 -8.14 1.44
CA ALA A 241 -9.77 -9.59 1.31
C ALA A 241 -11.02 -10.07 0.57
N ASP A 242 -12.20 -9.59 0.94
CA ASP A 242 -13.48 -10.00 0.35
C ASP A 242 -13.66 -9.46 -1.06
N LYS A 243 -13.55 -8.14 -1.24
CA LYS A 243 -13.93 -7.48 -2.50
C LYS A 243 -12.83 -7.47 -3.55
N LEU A 244 -11.56 -7.38 -3.15
CA LEU A 244 -10.45 -7.31 -4.10
C LEU A 244 -9.77 -8.66 -4.34
N LEU A 245 -9.74 -9.54 -3.34
CA LEU A 245 -9.08 -10.83 -3.46
C LEU A 245 -10.05 -12.02 -3.47
N SER A 246 -11.35 -11.77 -3.25
CA SER A 246 -12.40 -12.82 -3.18
C SER A 246 -12.03 -13.96 -2.21
N LEU A 247 -11.43 -13.62 -1.07
CA LEU A 247 -11.03 -14.60 -0.06
C LEU A 247 -12.22 -15.02 0.80
N PRO A 248 -12.31 -16.28 1.24
CA PRO A 248 -13.42 -16.80 2.05
C PRO A 248 -13.32 -16.37 3.52
N ILE A 249 -13.59 -15.11 3.84
CA ILE A 249 -13.44 -14.51 5.18
C ILE A 249 -14.22 -15.25 6.27
N GLN A 250 -15.37 -15.82 5.91
CA GLN A 250 -16.20 -16.60 6.84
C GLN A 250 -15.50 -17.88 7.36
N GLN A 251 -14.38 -18.28 6.76
CA GLN A 251 -13.59 -19.44 7.15
C GLN A 251 -12.11 -19.03 7.37
N PRO A 252 -11.79 -18.26 8.41
CA PRO A 252 -10.47 -17.66 8.60
C PRO A 252 -9.34 -18.70 8.69
N HIS A 253 -9.61 -19.91 9.18
CA HIS A 253 -8.63 -20.99 9.25
C HIS A 253 -8.20 -21.55 7.87
N LYS A 254 -8.96 -21.28 6.80
CA LYS A 254 -8.63 -21.69 5.43
C LYS A 254 -7.89 -20.59 4.65
N ILE A 255 -7.80 -19.39 5.18
CA ILE A 255 -7.17 -18.26 4.49
C ILE A 255 -5.65 -18.38 4.65
N LYS A 256 -4.97 -18.85 3.62
CA LYS A 256 -3.49 -18.89 3.56
C LYS A 256 -2.88 -17.57 3.14
N GLN A 257 -3.61 -16.75 2.38
CA GLN A 257 -3.15 -15.45 1.87
C GLN A 257 -3.88 -14.32 2.58
N LYS A 258 -3.15 -13.25 2.87
CA LYS A 258 -3.70 -12.02 3.45
C LYS A 258 -3.42 -10.86 2.48
N PRO A 259 -4.27 -9.82 2.46
CA PRO A 259 -3.97 -8.60 1.72
C PRO A 259 -2.59 -8.06 2.10
N THR A 260 -1.83 -7.66 1.10
CA THR A 260 -0.54 -7.00 1.34
C THR A 260 -0.75 -5.59 1.87
N THR A 261 0.24 -5.04 2.56
CA THR A 261 0.20 -3.63 3.03
C THR A 261 -0.03 -2.66 1.87
N GLY A 262 0.51 -2.97 0.69
CA GLY A 262 0.28 -2.17 -0.53
C GLY A 262 -1.19 -2.15 -0.97
N LEU A 263 -1.85 -3.31 -0.98
CA LEU A 263 -3.27 -3.39 -1.32
C LEU A 263 -4.14 -2.69 -0.28
N LEU A 264 -3.80 -2.79 1.00
CA LEU A 264 -4.49 -2.06 2.07
C LEU A 264 -4.34 -0.55 1.93
N ALA A 265 -3.16 -0.07 1.56
CA ALA A 265 -2.95 1.35 1.32
C ALA A 265 -3.76 1.87 0.12
N ILE A 266 -3.88 1.09 -0.95
CA ILE A 266 -4.75 1.40 -2.08
C ILE A 266 -6.22 1.42 -1.62
N THR A 267 -6.65 0.41 -0.87
CA THR A 267 -8.01 0.35 -0.33
C THR A 267 -8.30 1.57 0.53
N LEU A 268 -7.40 1.93 1.44
CA LEU A 268 -7.53 3.13 2.29
C LEU A 268 -7.59 4.41 1.43
N ALA A 269 -6.73 4.54 0.43
CA ALA A 269 -6.73 5.70 -0.46
C ALA A 269 -8.04 5.84 -1.24
N LEU A 270 -8.60 4.76 -1.75
CA LEU A 270 -9.89 4.75 -2.46
C LEU A 270 -11.05 5.23 -1.57
N HIS A 271 -10.93 5.08 -0.25
CA HIS A 271 -11.95 5.55 0.70
C HIS A 271 -11.71 6.97 1.17
N LEU A 272 -10.45 7.36 1.33
CA LEU A 272 -10.07 8.68 1.84
C LEU A 272 -10.13 9.77 0.77
N CYS A 273 -9.80 9.44 -0.47
CA CYS A 273 -9.42 10.39 -1.51
C CYS A 273 -10.46 10.50 -2.62
N ASP A 274 -10.42 11.59 -3.36
CA ASP A 274 -11.26 11.82 -4.54
C ASP A 274 -10.55 11.40 -5.83
N LEU A 275 -9.22 11.54 -5.88
CA LEU A 275 -8.36 11.08 -6.96
C LEU A 275 -7.23 10.25 -6.37
N VAL A 276 -7.00 9.05 -6.89
CA VAL A 276 -5.98 8.13 -6.40
C VAL A 276 -5.08 7.69 -7.55
N HIS A 277 -3.79 7.96 -7.40
CA HIS A 277 -2.74 7.43 -8.25
C HIS A 277 -1.85 6.45 -7.47
N ILE A 278 -1.21 5.55 -8.19
CA ILE A 278 -0.26 4.57 -7.62
C ILE A 278 1.08 4.68 -8.33
N ALA A 279 2.18 4.54 -7.59
CA ALA A 279 3.53 4.54 -8.10
C ALA A 279 4.33 3.38 -7.49
N GLY A 280 5.20 2.75 -8.27
CA GLY A 280 6.10 1.72 -7.75
C GLY A 280 5.41 0.42 -7.35
N PHE A 281 4.33 0.04 -8.04
CA PHE A 281 3.67 -1.25 -7.92
C PHE A 281 4.08 -2.17 -9.07
N GLY A 282 3.99 -3.47 -8.82
CA GLY A 282 4.37 -4.52 -9.76
C GLY A 282 5.76 -5.10 -9.47
N TYR A 283 5.89 -6.38 -9.79
CA TYR A 283 7.15 -7.12 -9.72
C TYR A 283 7.89 -7.04 -11.06
N PRO A 284 9.21 -7.27 -11.06
CA PRO A 284 9.94 -7.49 -12.31
C PRO A 284 9.33 -8.63 -13.12
N ASP A 285 9.40 -8.54 -14.44
CA ASP A 285 8.92 -9.60 -15.31
C ASP A 285 9.70 -10.91 -15.06
N ALA A 286 9.04 -12.05 -15.29
CA ALA A 286 9.62 -13.38 -15.10
C ALA A 286 10.96 -13.59 -15.85
N HIS A 287 11.18 -12.83 -16.93
CA HIS A 287 12.42 -12.84 -17.70
C HIS A 287 13.55 -12.03 -17.03
N GLN A 288 13.22 -11.07 -16.18
CA GLN A 288 14.16 -10.18 -15.50
C GLN A 288 14.58 -10.74 -14.13
N LYS A 289 14.98 -12.01 -14.08
CA LYS A 289 15.28 -12.73 -12.82
C LYS A 289 16.36 -12.07 -11.94
N LYS A 290 17.22 -11.25 -12.53
CA LYS A 290 18.29 -10.51 -11.83
C LYS A 290 17.86 -9.11 -11.37
N GLN A 291 16.67 -8.65 -11.78
CA GLN A 291 16.17 -7.35 -11.40
C GLN A 291 15.79 -7.35 -9.92
N SER A 292 16.15 -6.29 -9.21
CA SER A 292 15.72 -6.06 -7.83
C SER A 292 14.20 -5.95 -7.74
N ILE A 293 13.62 -6.42 -6.65
CA ILE A 293 12.17 -6.30 -6.40
C ILE A 293 11.83 -4.87 -5.99
N HIS A 294 12.66 -4.28 -5.10
CA HIS A 294 12.45 -2.95 -4.57
C HIS A 294 13.50 -1.95 -5.10
N TYR A 295 13.17 -0.66 -5.04
CA TYR A 295 14.06 0.40 -5.53
C TYR A 295 15.32 0.60 -4.69
N TYR A 296 15.32 0.15 -3.43
CA TYR A 296 16.36 0.41 -2.43
C TYR A 296 17.23 -0.80 -2.07
N GLU A 297 16.86 -2.01 -2.50
CA GLU A 297 17.59 -3.23 -2.16
C GLU A 297 17.92 -4.08 -3.39
N TYR A 298 18.83 -5.04 -3.23
CA TYR A 298 19.27 -5.93 -4.30
C TYR A 298 18.62 -7.32 -4.26
N ILE A 299 17.56 -7.50 -3.46
CA ILE A 299 16.82 -8.76 -3.41
C ILE A 299 16.09 -8.95 -4.74
N THR A 300 16.30 -10.11 -5.36
CA THR A 300 15.70 -10.48 -6.66
C THR A 300 14.53 -11.44 -6.47
N LEU A 301 13.68 -11.62 -7.49
CA LEU A 301 12.61 -12.63 -7.46
C LEU A 301 13.17 -14.03 -7.17
N LYS A 302 14.33 -14.38 -7.73
CA LYS A 302 14.97 -15.67 -7.49
C LYS A 302 15.36 -15.86 -6.02
N SER A 303 15.95 -14.85 -5.39
CA SER A 303 16.34 -14.92 -3.97
C SER A 303 15.12 -14.96 -3.03
N MET A 304 14.05 -14.25 -3.37
CA MET A 304 12.82 -14.27 -2.59
C MET A 304 12.14 -15.65 -2.62
N MET A 305 12.05 -16.28 -3.78
CA MET A 305 11.49 -17.63 -3.90
C MET A 305 12.31 -18.65 -3.10
N HIS A 306 13.63 -18.49 -3.06
CA HIS A 306 14.51 -19.37 -2.27
C HIS A 306 14.28 -19.19 -0.76
N LEU A 307 14.09 -17.96 -0.30
CA LEU A 307 13.77 -17.67 1.11
C LEU A 307 12.39 -18.22 1.52
N GLN A 308 11.40 -18.20 0.65
CA GLN A 308 10.09 -18.79 0.92
C GLN A 308 10.13 -20.31 1.02
N LEU A 309 10.99 -20.99 0.22
CA LEU A 309 11.17 -22.43 0.29
C LEU A 309 11.90 -22.90 1.56
N LEU A 310 12.69 -22.02 2.19
CA LEU A 310 13.39 -22.32 3.45
C LEU A 310 12.54 -22.09 4.71
N GLN A 311 11.35 -21.47 4.56
CA GLN A 311 10.41 -21.17 5.66
C GLN A 311 9.26 -22.19 5.76
N HIS A 312 9.22 -23.18 4.88
CA HIS A 312 8.35 -24.35 4.91
C HIS A 312 9.16 -25.60 5.22
#